data_289e6d37bc1d4805984942c960fd1ba4
#
_entry.id   289e6d37bc1d4805984942c960fd1ba4
#
_cell.length_a   1.000
_cell.length_b   1.000
_cell.length_c   1.000
_cell.angle_alpha   90.00
_cell.angle_beta   90.00
_cell.angle_gamma   90.00
#
_symmetry.space_group_name_H-M   'P 1'
#
loop_
_entity.id
_entity.type
_entity.pdbx_description
1 polymer ?
#
loop_
_entity_poly.entity_id
_entity_poly.type
_entity_poly.pdbx_seq_one_letter_code
_entity_poly.pdbx_strand_id
1 'polypeptide(L)'
;MSALLTVRDIVNTQAPTLSNETTLPAAIDVLSSNQINGAPVCDANGQLVGFLSAHDIMVEMWCQDYLPDEDVTVGNLMKTDLVTMDIEDRLTDALEFLALDKEQLYPTTAMGYATQMTTLSLEERAKSIKVNKPQILPIMENGKYVGVVSRQEVLKALRALFNDATTPTPVAENVAPQVVT
;
A
#
# COMPACT_ATOMS: atom_id res chain seq x y z
N MET A 1 4.51 -26.65 2.58
CA MET A 1 5.36 -25.48 2.87
C MET A 1 4.73 -24.31 2.14
N SER A 2 4.07 -23.42 2.86
CA SER A 2 3.48 -22.22 2.24
C SER A 2 4.65 -21.37 1.72
N ALA A 3 4.72 -21.14 0.41
CA ALA A 3 5.70 -20.24 -0.17
C ALA A 3 5.49 -18.86 0.51
N LEU A 4 6.55 -18.30 1.05
CA LEU A 4 6.51 -16.93 1.58
C LEU A 4 6.27 -16.00 0.38
N LEU A 5 5.06 -15.45 0.29
CA LEU A 5 4.72 -14.47 -0.74
C LEU A 5 5.58 -13.22 -0.55
N THR A 6 6.12 -12.73 -1.65
CA THR A 6 6.89 -11.49 -1.73
C THR A 6 6.06 -10.40 -2.41
N VAL A 7 6.54 -9.18 -2.36
CA VAL A 7 5.95 -8.04 -3.07
C VAL A 7 5.90 -8.31 -4.58
N ARG A 8 6.86 -9.07 -5.13
CA ARG A 8 6.91 -9.50 -6.54
C ARG A 8 5.63 -10.20 -6.99
N ASP A 9 5.01 -10.99 -6.11
CA ASP A 9 3.82 -11.78 -6.44
C ASP A 9 2.56 -10.93 -6.58
N ILE A 10 2.58 -9.70 -6.06
CA ILE A 10 1.40 -8.84 -5.95
C ILE A 10 1.56 -7.45 -6.59
N VAL A 11 2.76 -7.08 -7.03
CA VAL A 11 3.03 -5.76 -7.59
C VAL A 11 2.18 -5.49 -8.84
N ASN A 12 1.55 -4.33 -8.88
CA ASN A 12 0.83 -3.85 -10.06
C ASN A 12 1.78 -3.00 -10.92
N THR A 13 2.30 -3.58 -11.96
CA THR A 13 3.21 -2.92 -12.92
C THR A 13 2.48 -2.08 -13.97
N GLN A 14 1.14 -2.15 -14.02
CA GLN A 14 0.31 -1.38 -14.96
C GLN A 14 -0.35 -0.17 -14.28
N ALA A 15 0.04 0.15 -13.06
CA ALA A 15 -0.48 1.31 -12.36
C ALA A 15 -0.10 2.60 -13.09
N PRO A 16 -1.04 3.55 -13.22
CA PRO A 16 -0.74 4.83 -13.87
C PRO A 16 0.30 5.62 -13.07
N THR A 17 1.18 6.29 -13.81
CA THR A 17 2.16 7.24 -13.28
C THR A 17 1.89 8.64 -13.81
N LEU A 18 2.36 9.65 -13.10
CA LEU A 18 2.31 11.03 -13.51
C LEU A 18 3.72 11.52 -13.88
N SER A 19 3.81 12.52 -14.73
CA SER A 19 5.05 13.29 -14.92
C SER A 19 5.05 14.51 -14.01
N ASN A 20 6.22 14.94 -13.56
CA ASN A 20 6.39 16.18 -12.80
C ASN A 20 5.90 17.42 -13.57
N GLU A 21 5.89 17.37 -14.92
CA GLU A 21 5.42 18.45 -15.79
C GLU A 21 3.90 18.40 -16.06
N THR A 22 3.22 17.36 -15.62
CA THR A 22 1.76 17.21 -15.78
C THR A 22 1.03 18.37 -15.11
N THR A 23 0.08 18.99 -15.80
CA THR A 23 -0.77 20.04 -15.22
C THR A 23 -1.73 19.46 -14.19
N LEU A 24 -2.16 20.27 -13.23
CA LEU A 24 -3.07 19.84 -12.18
C LEU A 24 -4.40 19.27 -12.72
N PRO A 25 -5.09 19.89 -13.72
CA PRO A 25 -6.29 19.31 -14.31
C PRO A 25 -6.04 17.92 -14.93
N ALA A 26 -4.94 17.76 -15.67
CA ALA A 26 -4.61 16.47 -16.26
C ALA A 26 -4.31 15.39 -15.21
N ALA A 27 -3.66 15.76 -14.10
CA ALA A 27 -3.44 14.86 -12.97
C ALA A 27 -4.77 14.41 -12.32
N ILE A 28 -5.71 15.34 -12.13
CA ILE A 28 -7.05 15.06 -11.61
C ILE A 28 -7.78 14.07 -12.53
N ASP A 29 -7.71 14.27 -13.84
CA ASP A 29 -8.32 13.37 -14.83
C ASP A 29 -7.73 11.94 -14.73
N VAL A 30 -6.41 11.81 -14.60
CA VAL A 30 -5.74 10.50 -14.41
C VAL A 30 -6.21 9.83 -13.14
N LEU A 31 -6.21 10.53 -12.00
CA LEU A 31 -6.63 9.96 -10.72
C LEU A 31 -8.11 9.54 -10.74
N SER A 32 -8.98 10.41 -11.27
CA SER A 32 -10.42 10.19 -11.34
C SER A 32 -10.79 9.04 -12.28
N SER A 33 -10.24 9.02 -13.50
CA SER A 33 -10.54 7.99 -14.50
C SER A 33 -10.08 6.60 -14.05
N ASN A 34 -8.98 6.52 -13.30
CA ASN A 34 -8.47 5.26 -12.77
C ASN A 34 -9.01 4.92 -11.38
N GLN A 35 -9.86 5.76 -10.79
CA GLN A 35 -10.42 5.60 -9.45
C GLN A 35 -9.36 5.35 -8.37
N ILE A 36 -8.25 6.07 -8.46
CA ILE A 36 -7.12 5.99 -7.52
C ILE A 36 -6.98 7.28 -6.70
N ASN A 37 -6.51 7.16 -5.46
CA ASN A 37 -6.33 8.28 -4.54
C ASN A 37 -4.95 8.92 -4.60
N GLY A 38 -4.11 8.49 -5.53
CA GLY A 38 -2.78 9.04 -5.73
C GLY A 38 -1.99 8.19 -6.71
N ALA A 39 -0.92 8.77 -7.25
CA ALA A 39 -0.06 8.12 -8.23
C ALA A 39 1.41 8.48 -8.00
N PRO A 40 2.34 7.55 -8.30
CA PRO A 40 3.76 7.84 -8.38
C PRO A 40 4.06 8.86 -9.46
N VAL A 41 5.02 9.73 -9.20
CA VAL A 41 5.50 10.73 -10.17
C VAL A 41 6.88 10.32 -10.65
N CYS A 42 7.02 10.20 -11.96
CA CYS A 42 8.27 9.83 -12.60
C CYS A 42 8.81 10.98 -13.46
N ASP A 43 10.14 11.06 -13.56
CA ASP A 43 10.79 11.97 -14.49
C ASP A 43 10.80 11.42 -15.92
N ALA A 44 11.40 12.17 -16.85
CA ALA A 44 11.54 11.79 -18.25
C ALA A 44 12.37 10.50 -18.47
N ASN A 45 13.17 10.09 -17.49
CA ASN A 45 13.97 8.86 -17.53
C ASN A 45 13.24 7.66 -16.90
N GLY A 46 11.99 7.86 -16.42
CA GLY A 46 11.21 6.85 -15.70
C GLY A 46 11.66 6.62 -14.25
N GLN A 47 12.45 7.54 -13.69
CA GLN A 47 12.86 7.49 -12.29
C GLN A 47 11.75 8.03 -11.40
N LEU A 48 11.48 7.35 -10.29
CA LEU A 48 10.54 7.83 -9.28
C LEU A 48 11.11 9.08 -8.59
N VAL A 49 10.41 10.22 -8.74
CA VAL A 49 10.81 11.51 -8.17
C VAL A 49 9.84 12.04 -7.12
N GLY A 50 8.63 11.51 -7.08
CA GLY A 50 7.62 11.98 -6.14
C GLY A 50 6.38 11.09 -6.08
N PHE A 51 5.42 11.52 -5.28
CA PHE A 51 4.08 10.96 -5.18
C PHE A 51 3.07 12.08 -5.02
N LEU A 52 2.01 12.07 -5.81
CA LEU A 52 0.89 13.00 -5.70
C LEU A 52 -0.35 12.27 -5.22
N SER A 53 -0.97 12.76 -4.16
CA SER A 53 -2.25 12.22 -3.68
C SER A 53 -3.41 13.19 -3.91
N ALA A 54 -4.63 12.65 -3.97
CA ALA A 54 -5.85 13.47 -3.99
C ALA A 54 -5.94 14.39 -2.76
N HIS A 55 -5.40 13.97 -1.62
CA HIS A 55 -5.32 14.81 -0.42
C HIS A 55 -4.46 16.05 -0.64
N ASP A 56 -3.29 15.88 -1.26
CA ASP A 56 -2.37 17.01 -1.52
C ASP A 56 -3.04 18.03 -2.46
N ILE A 57 -3.75 17.55 -3.49
CA ILE A 57 -4.54 18.40 -4.40
C ILE A 57 -5.64 19.15 -3.64
N MET A 58 -6.41 18.46 -2.78
CA MET A 58 -7.49 19.10 -2.01
C MET A 58 -6.96 20.15 -1.04
N VAL A 59 -5.80 19.90 -0.41
CA VAL A 59 -5.16 20.89 0.49
C VAL A 59 -4.73 22.11 -0.30
N GLU A 60 -4.11 21.94 -1.46
CA GLU A 60 -3.71 23.07 -2.33
C GLU A 60 -4.91 23.90 -2.76
N MET A 61 -5.97 23.25 -3.23
CA MET A 61 -7.21 23.93 -3.61
C MET A 61 -7.82 24.74 -2.45
N TRP A 62 -7.78 24.17 -1.24
CA TRP A 62 -8.26 24.86 -0.06
C TRP A 62 -7.39 26.08 0.31
N CYS A 63 -6.06 25.95 0.19
CA CYS A 63 -5.13 27.05 0.46
C CYS A 63 -5.25 28.21 -0.53
N GLN A 64 -5.74 27.94 -1.74
CA GLN A 64 -5.94 28.93 -2.80
C GLN A 64 -7.40 29.39 -2.95
N ASP A 65 -8.21 29.30 -1.90
CA ASP A 65 -9.62 29.70 -1.90
C ASP A 65 -10.44 29.10 -3.06
N TYR A 66 -10.08 27.87 -3.47
CA TYR A 66 -10.68 27.12 -4.60
C TYR A 66 -10.49 27.77 -5.98
N LEU A 67 -9.55 28.69 -6.12
CA LEU A 67 -9.14 29.30 -7.38
C LEU A 67 -7.80 28.69 -7.80
N PRO A 68 -7.78 27.64 -8.65
CA PRO A 68 -6.53 27.03 -9.05
C PRO A 68 -5.69 28.01 -9.88
N ASP A 69 -4.41 28.08 -9.59
CA ASP A 69 -3.45 28.71 -10.47
C ASP A 69 -3.24 27.82 -11.70
N GLU A 70 -3.41 28.36 -12.90
CA GLU A 70 -3.31 27.62 -14.17
C GLU A 70 -1.90 27.06 -14.40
N ASP A 71 -0.87 27.65 -13.77
CA ASP A 71 0.53 27.26 -13.93
C ASP A 71 0.99 26.16 -12.96
N VAL A 72 0.11 25.68 -12.05
CA VAL A 72 0.47 24.64 -11.09
C VAL A 72 0.61 23.29 -11.76
N THR A 73 1.77 22.67 -11.55
CA THR A 73 2.10 21.33 -12.05
C THR A 73 2.19 20.32 -10.91
N VAL A 74 2.18 19.04 -11.26
CA VAL A 74 2.40 17.94 -10.32
C VAL A 74 3.71 18.11 -9.54
N GLY A 75 4.77 18.57 -10.20
CA GLY A 75 6.06 18.81 -9.58
C GLY A 75 6.05 19.83 -8.43
N ASN A 76 5.10 20.78 -8.46
CA ASN A 76 4.95 21.78 -7.39
C ASN A 76 4.26 21.20 -6.13
N LEU A 77 3.41 20.17 -6.31
CA LEU A 77 2.54 19.65 -5.26
C LEU A 77 2.99 18.27 -4.74
N MET A 78 3.76 17.53 -5.53
CA MET A 78 4.17 16.18 -5.17
C MET A 78 5.03 16.16 -3.90
N LYS A 79 4.89 15.11 -3.12
CA LYS A 79 5.82 14.81 -2.02
C LYS A 79 7.03 14.09 -2.56
N THR A 80 8.21 14.51 -2.15
CA THR A 80 9.50 13.92 -2.52
C THR A 80 10.08 13.02 -1.44
N ASP A 81 9.60 13.13 -0.20
CA ASP A 81 9.94 12.22 0.90
C ASP A 81 9.09 10.95 0.76
N LEU A 82 9.63 9.97 0.05
CA LEU A 82 8.92 8.77 -0.35
C LEU A 82 9.34 7.58 0.49
N VAL A 83 8.35 6.85 0.98
CA VAL A 83 8.57 5.49 1.47
C VAL A 83 8.34 4.53 0.31
N THR A 84 9.37 3.74 0.02
CA THR A 84 9.34 2.71 -1.04
C THR A 84 9.65 1.35 -0.43
N MET A 85 9.30 0.27 -1.13
CA MET A 85 9.71 -1.09 -0.78
C MET A 85 10.44 -1.75 -1.95
N ASP A 86 11.29 -2.72 -1.62
CA ASP A 86 11.91 -3.56 -2.64
C ASP A 86 10.96 -4.67 -3.09
N ILE A 87 11.09 -5.06 -4.35
CA ILE A 87 10.24 -6.12 -4.93
C ILE A 87 10.44 -7.48 -4.26
N GLU A 88 11.60 -7.70 -3.63
CA GLU A 88 11.92 -8.92 -2.88
C GLU A 88 11.45 -8.89 -1.41
N ASP A 89 10.93 -7.74 -0.95
CA ASP A 89 10.39 -7.63 0.40
C ASP A 89 9.20 -8.57 0.60
N ARG A 90 8.93 -8.92 1.86
CA ARG A 90 7.87 -9.88 2.19
C ARG A 90 6.49 -9.21 2.12
N LEU A 91 5.49 -9.96 1.68
CA LEU A 91 4.09 -9.52 1.71
C LEU A 91 3.65 -9.04 3.10
N THR A 92 4.16 -9.70 4.17
CA THR A 92 3.85 -9.32 5.55
C THR A 92 4.31 -7.91 5.90
N ASP A 93 5.44 -7.48 5.36
CA ASP A 93 6.00 -6.16 5.61
C ASP A 93 5.16 -5.08 4.88
N ALA A 94 4.74 -5.37 3.64
CA ALA A 94 3.81 -4.51 2.91
C ALA A 94 2.44 -4.40 3.63
N LEU A 95 1.91 -5.52 4.13
CA LEU A 95 0.67 -5.54 4.90
C LEU A 95 0.80 -4.70 6.17
N GLU A 96 1.87 -4.91 6.92
CA GLU A 96 2.13 -4.15 8.15
C GLU A 96 2.22 -2.64 7.86
N PHE A 97 2.97 -2.27 6.83
CA PHE A 97 3.11 -0.87 6.44
C PHE A 97 1.77 -0.22 6.05
N LEU A 98 0.96 -0.90 5.25
CA LEU A 98 -0.33 -0.37 4.76
C LEU A 98 -1.45 -0.41 5.81
N ALA A 99 -1.34 -1.30 6.83
CA ALA A 99 -2.38 -1.51 7.82
C ALA A 99 -2.10 -0.84 9.17
N LEU A 100 -0.82 -0.68 9.56
CA LEU A 100 -0.45 -0.23 10.89
C LEU A 100 0.35 1.08 10.87
N ASP A 101 0.06 1.93 11.84
CA ASP A 101 0.90 3.07 12.17
C ASP A 101 1.67 2.76 13.46
N LYS A 102 2.95 2.35 13.29
CA LYS A 102 3.79 1.93 14.42
C LYS A 102 4.04 3.04 15.43
N GLU A 103 4.10 4.30 14.98
CA GLU A 103 4.34 5.44 15.85
C GLU A 103 3.13 5.67 16.78
N GLN A 104 1.93 5.48 16.27
CA GLN A 104 0.72 5.55 17.07
C GLN A 104 0.50 4.28 17.90
N LEU A 105 0.91 3.12 17.37
CA LEU A 105 0.77 1.84 18.07
C LEU A 105 1.70 1.74 19.29
N TYR A 106 2.92 2.28 19.14
CA TYR A 106 3.96 2.31 20.18
C TYR A 106 4.42 3.76 20.46
N PRO A 107 3.54 4.61 21.03
CA PRO A 107 3.94 5.98 21.31
C PRO A 107 5.08 6.00 22.32
N THR A 108 6.17 6.64 21.95
CA THR A 108 7.35 6.81 22.81
C THR A 108 7.58 8.29 23.11
N THR A 109 8.09 8.58 24.31
CA THR A 109 8.63 9.92 24.61
C THR A 109 10.00 10.11 23.97
N ALA A 110 10.50 11.34 23.96
CA ALA A 110 11.88 11.65 23.57
C ALA A 110 12.93 10.87 24.38
N MET A 111 12.58 10.28 25.53
CA MET A 111 13.42 9.40 26.34
C MET A 111 13.20 7.90 26.04
N GLY A 112 12.40 7.56 25.02
CA GLY A 112 12.16 6.17 24.60
C GLY A 112 11.19 5.36 25.48
N TYR A 113 10.53 5.99 26.43
CA TYR A 113 9.53 5.32 27.27
C TYR A 113 8.13 5.41 26.64
N ALA A 114 7.37 4.34 26.72
CA ALA A 114 5.97 4.33 26.30
C ALA A 114 5.14 5.33 27.12
N THR A 115 4.47 6.26 26.44
CA THR A 115 3.77 7.39 27.09
C THR A 115 2.35 7.05 27.55
N GLN A 116 1.78 5.95 27.11
CA GLN A 116 0.44 5.54 27.51
C GLN A 116 0.42 4.12 28.07
N MET A 117 0.11 4.03 29.35
CA MET A 117 -0.43 2.81 29.94
C MET A 117 -1.89 2.71 29.48
N THR A 118 -2.13 2.11 28.32
CA THR A 118 -3.49 1.81 27.90
C THR A 118 -3.90 0.45 28.46
N THR A 119 -5.10 0.36 28.97
CA THR A 119 -5.73 -0.90 29.40
C THR A 119 -6.11 -1.80 28.21
N LEU A 120 -5.99 -1.27 26.98
CA LEU A 120 -6.32 -1.96 25.74
C LEU A 120 -5.21 -2.91 25.33
N SER A 121 -5.57 -4.08 24.84
CA SER A 121 -4.64 -5.01 24.21
C SER A 121 -4.01 -4.42 22.95
N LEU A 122 -2.88 -4.99 22.50
CA LEU A 122 -2.21 -4.55 21.29
C LEU A 122 -3.14 -4.62 20.05
N GLU A 123 -3.97 -5.68 19.97
CA GLU A 123 -4.95 -5.86 18.90
C GLU A 123 -6.06 -4.80 18.94
N GLU A 124 -6.59 -4.47 20.10
CA GLU A 124 -7.60 -3.42 20.25
C GLU A 124 -7.05 -2.05 19.90
N ARG A 125 -5.80 -1.77 20.27
CA ARG A 125 -5.11 -0.54 19.84
C ARG A 125 -4.92 -0.48 18.34
N ALA A 126 -4.43 -1.55 17.71
CA ALA A 126 -4.25 -1.62 16.27
C ALA A 126 -5.58 -1.38 15.51
N LYS A 127 -6.70 -1.90 16.00
CA LYS A 127 -8.04 -1.68 15.42
C LYS A 127 -8.55 -0.26 15.59
N SER A 128 -8.14 0.44 16.65
CA SER A 128 -8.60 1.80 16.97
C SER A 128 -7.82 2.90 16.23
N ILE A 129 -6.60 2.60 15.78
CA ILE A 129 -5.72 3.56 15.13
C ILE A 129 -6.21 3.86 13.70
N LYS A 130 -6.42 5.15 13.40
CA LYS A 130 -6.64 5.60 12.03
C LYS A 130 -5.29 5.73 11.33
N VAL A 131 -5.04 4.85 10.37
CA VAL A 131 -3.81 4.89 9.58
C VAL A 131 -3.84 6.10 8.65
N ASN A 132 -2.98 7.07 8.92
CA ASN A 132 -2.79 8.29 8.11
C ASN A 132 -1.64 8.14 7.11
N LYS A 133 -1.36 6.90 6.68
CA LYS A 133 -0.30 6.59 5.72
C LYS A 133 -0.82 6.47 4.29
N PRO A 134 0.06 6.61 3.28
CA PRO A 134 -0.31 6.39 1.90
C PRO A 134 -0.99 5.03 1.72
N GLN A 135 -2.04 4.99 0.91
CA GLN A 135 -2.77 3.76 0.58
C GLN A 135 -2.08 2.95 -0.53
N ILE A 136 -1.06 3.55 -1.14
CA ILE A 136 -0.31 3.04 -2.27
C ILE A 136 1.17 3.17 -1.95
N LEU A 137 1.92 2.11 -2.21
CA LEU A 137 3.34 2.00 -1.92
C LEU A 137 4.10 1.77 -3.22
N PRO A 138 4.98 2.69 -3.63
CA PRO A 138 5.85 2.50 -4.79
C PRO A 138 6.86 1.40 -4.54
N ILE A 139 7.06 0.54 -5.55
CA ILE A 139 7.94 -0.63 -5.50
C ILE A 139 9.15 -0.40 -6.39
N MET A 140 10.30 -0.74 -5.85
CA MET A 140 11.58 -0.60 -6.51
C MET A 140 12.20 -1.97 -6.78
N GLU A 141 12.93 -2.10 -7.89
CA GLU A 141 13.78 -3.23 -8.20
C GLU A 141 15.12 -2.72 -8.69
N ASN A 142 16.22 -3.07 -8.00
CA ASN A 142 17.56 -2.61 -8.35
C ASN A 142 17.66 -1.07 -8.47
N GLY A 143 16.96 -0.33 -7.61
CA GLY A 143 16.94 1.13 -7.62
C GLY A 143 16.07 1.76 -8.71
N LYS A 144 15.29 0.97 -9.46
CA LYS A 144 14.35 1.46 -10.49
C LYS A 144 12.92 1.24 -10.04
N TYR A 145 12.05 2.18 -10.36
CA TYR A 145 10.61 2.03 -10.15
C TYR A 145 10.04 0.94 -11.08
N VAL A 146 9.23 0.04 -10.53
CA VAL A 146 8.63 -1.07 -11.28
C VAL A 146 7.11 -1.14 -11.18
N GLY A 147 6.52 -0.50 -10.19
CA GLY A 147 5.07 -0.53 -10.01
C GLY A 147 4.65 -0.12 -8.60
N VAL A 148 3.41 -0.43 -8.25
CA VAL A 148 2.86 -0.12 -6.93
C VAL A 148 2.24 -1.34 -6.27
N VAL A 149 2.15 -1.30 -4.96
CA VAL A 149 1.28 -2.17 -4.16
C VAL A 149 0.30 -1.29 -3.39
N SER A 150 -0.98 -1.53 -3.57
CA SER A 150 -2.04 -0.91 -2.78
C SER A 150 -2.69 -1.92 -1.84
N ARG A 151 -3.56 -1.43 -0.96
CA ARG A 151 -4.39 -2.30 -0.11
C ARG A 151 -5.21 -3.31 -0.91
N GLN A 152 -5.59 -2.98 -2.16
CA GLN A 152 -6.36 -3.88 -3.01
C GLN A 152 -5.53 -5.08 -3.48
N GLU A 153 -4.27 -4.88 -3.89
CA GLU A 153 -3.37 -5.97 -4.27
C GLU A 153 -3.12 -6.90 -3.07
N VAL A 154 -2.89 -6.34 -1.90
CA VAL A 154 -2.74 -7.12 -0.65
C VAL A 154 -4.01 -7.93 -0.36
N LEU A 155 -5.19 -7.34 -0.46
CA LEU A 155 -6.47 -8.05 -0.23
C LEU A 155 -6.69 -9.19 -1.23
N LYS A 156 -6.34 -8.98 -2.52
CA LYS A 156 -6.41 -10.04 -3.54
C LYS A 156 -5.50 -11.21 -3.19
N ALA A 157 -4.26 -10.93 -2.77
CA ALA A 157 -3.32 -11.96 -2.34
C ALA A 157 -3.81 -12.73 -1.10
N LEU A 158 -4.31 -12.03 -0.09
CA LEU A 158 -4.90 -12.65 1.09
C LEU A 158 -6.10 -13.54 0.73
N ARG A 159 -6.95 -13.11 -0.22
CA ARG A 159 -8.09 -13.92 -0.68
C ARG A 159 -7.65 -15.26 -1.29
N ALA A 160 -6.55 -15.28 -2.03
CA ALA A 160 -6.00 -16.50 -2.59
C ALA A 160 -5.58 -17.49 -1.49
N LEU A 161 -4.95 -17.01 -0.40
CA LEU A 161 -4.56 -17.85 0.73
C LEU A 161 -5.74 -18.55 1.40
N PHE A 162 -6.92 -17.92 1.47
CA PHE A 162 -8.12 -18.56 2.00
C PHE A 162 -8.70 -19.63 1.09
N ASN A 163 -8.52 -19.53 -0.23
CA ASN A 163 -8.98 -20.55 -1.18
C ASN A 163 -8.12 -21.80 -1.08
N ASP A 164 -6.81 -21.67 -0.92
CA ASP A 164 -5.88 -22.78 -0.76
C ASP A 164 -6.07 -23.54 0.57
N ALA A 165 -6.49 -22.82 1.62
CA ALA A 165 -6.78 -23.40 2.94
C ALA A 165 -8.09 -24.19 2.99
N THR A 166 -9.00 -24.01 2.02
CA THR A 166 -10.32 -24.68 1.98
C THR A 166 -10.37 -25.93 1.12
N THR A 167 -9.24 -26.41 0.58
CA THR A 167 -9.21 -27.72 -0.09
C THR A 167 -9.09 -28.80 1.00
N PRO A 168 -10.17 -29.55 1.33
CA PRO A 168 -10.06 -30.63 2.29
C PRO A 168 -9.15 -31.71 1.70
N THR A 169 -8.10 -32.06 2.41
CA THR A 169 -7.32 -33.26 2.12
C THR A 169 -8.29 -34.43 2.04
N PRO A 170 -8.34 -35.20 0.94
CA PRO A 170 -9.21 -36.38 0.89
C PRO A 170 -8.79 -37.31 2.02
N VAL A 171 -9.68 -37.49 2.98
CA VAL A 171 -9.54 -38.50 4.02
C VAL A 171 -9.51 -39.85 3.30
N ALA A 172 -8.38 -40.54 3.36
CA ALA A 172 -8.27 -41.90 2.86
C ALA A 172 -9.33 -42.76 3.53
N GLU A 173 -10.31 -43.20 2.74
CA GLU A 173 -11.38 -44.08 3.14
C GLU A 173 -10.75 -45.43 3.55
N ASN A 174 -10.74 -45.67 4.85
CA ASN A 174 -10.27 -46.92 5.43
C ASN A 174 -11.21 -48.02 5.00
N VAL A 175 -10.84 -48.77 3.96
CA VAL A 175 -11.49 -49.99 3.57
C VAL A 175 -11.28 -51.01 4.69
N ALA A 176 -12.33 -51.32 5.41
CA ALA A 176 -12.37 -52.39 6.41
C ALA A 176 -12.18 -53.75 5.71
N PRO A 177 -11.40 -54.68 6.28
CA PRO A 177 -11.24 -56.03 5.71
C PRO A 177 -12.53 -56.83 5.84
N GLN A 178 -13.04 -57.34 4.70
CA GLN A 178 -14.13 -58.29 4.69
C GLN A 178 -13.65 -59.64 5.28
N VAL A 179 -14.31 -60.07 6.34
CA VAL A 179 -14.16 -61.40 6.91
C VAL A 179 -14.96 -62.36 6.03
N VAL A 180 -14.27 -63.30 5.35
CA VAL A 180 -14.91 -64.41 4.65
C VAL A 180 -15.08 -65.54 5.66
N THR A 181 -16.32 -66.02 5.82
CA THR A 181 -16.68 -67.25 6.53
C THR A 181 -16.93 -68.33 5.53
#